data_206aefe29d93b1cf2842373ed6eba495
#
_entry.id   206aefe29d93b1cf2842373ed6eba495
#
_cell.length_a   1.000
_cell.length_b   1.000
_cell.length_c   1.000
_cell.angle_alpha   90.00
_cell.angle_beta   90.00
_cell.angle_gamma   90.00
#
_symmetry.space_group_name_H-M   'P 1'
#
loop_
_entity.id
_entity.type
_entity.pdbx_description
1 polymer ?
#
loop_
_entity_poly.entity_id
_entity_poly.type
_entity_poly.pdbx_seq_one_letter_code
_entity_poly.pdbx_strand_id
1 'polypeptide(L)'
;MLVDSVPIILSPQPKTARVAPELANKGYVATKNLWYHGLKWHILATDRLGRLPLPQRVQLTPAWVNDLPALRQQLPALRSVAVVGDKAYCDASLKEQLANRQWVMLYTLVKKAKGADRVNAVDKLYSTYVSRMRQPIESLFRWLISWVGLQDGSRIRSKKGVWLHCFGRLAAGLCVLAFYS
;
A
#
# COMPACT_ATOMS: atom_id res chain seq x y z
N MET A 1 1.40 -13.02 3.65
CA MET A 1 1.61 -11.92 2.69
C MET A 1 1.44 -10.59 3.40
N LEU A 2 2.01 -9.53 2.87
CA LEU A 2 1.94 -8.18 3.42
C LEU A 2 1.25 -7.27 2.41
N VAL A 3 0.35 -6.39 2.88
CA VAL A 3 -0.34 -5.42 2.02
C VAL A 3 -0.16 -4.01 2.57
N ASP A 4 0.18 -3.09 1.67
CA ASP A 4 0.23 -1.66 1.99
C ASP A 4 0.19 -0.82 0.72
N SER A 5 0.11 0.50 0.87
CA SER A 5 0.07 1.44 -0.25
C SER A 5 1.09 2.57 -0.09
N VAL A 6 1.57 3.08 -1.22
CA VAL A 6 2.51 4.20 -1.27
C VAL A 6 2.05 5.25 -2.28
N PRO A 7 2.03 6.55 -1.91
CA PRO A 7 1.67 7.62 -2.82
C PRO A 7 2.76 7.87 -3.86
N ILE A 8 2.35 8.20 -5.10
CA ILE A 8 3.19 8.74 -6.17
C ILE A 8 2.77 10.19 -6.38
N ILE A 9 3.65 11.11 -6.04
CA ILE A 9 3.36 12.53 -6.01
C ILE A 9 3.76 13.15 -7.35
N LEU A 10 2.78 13.51 -8.16
CA LEU A 10 2.99 14.23 -9.42
C LEU A 10 3.08 15.74 -9.19
N SER A 11 2.35 16.26 -8.19
CA SER A 11 2.44 17.66 -7.78
C SER A 11 2.05 17.82 -6.31
N PRO A 12 2.78 18.63 -5.54
CA PRO A 12 2.39 19.03 -4.19
C PRO A 12 1.26 20.07 -4.18
N GLN A 13 0.84 20.59 -5.35
CA GLN A 13 -0.21 21.58 -5.51
C GLN A 13 -1.44 20.98 -6.21
N PRO A 14 -2.33 20.27 -5.48
CA PRO A 14 -3.40 19.49 -6.09
C PRO A 14 -4.50 20.34 -6.75
N LYS A 15 -4.62 21.63 -6.40
CA LYS A 15 -5.65 22.52 -6.98
C LYS A 15 -5.32 22.95 -8.41
N THR A 16 -4.04 23.09 -8.75
CA THR A 16 -3.57 23.61 -10.05
C THR A 16 -2.96 22.54 -10.95
N ALA A 17 -2.76 21.33 -10.42
CA ALA A 17 -2.16 20.25 -11.19
C ALA A 17 -3.04 19.79 -12.35
N ARG A 18 -2.41 19.55 -13.51
CA ARG A 18 -3.07 19.12 -14.76
C ARG A 18 -2.43 17.88 -15.38
N VAL A 19 -1.48 17.27 -14.70
CA VAL A 19 -0.74 16.11 -15.22
C VAL A 19 -1.63 14.86 -15.17
N ALA A 20 -1.86 14.25 -16.33
CA ALA A 20 -2.63 13.00 -16.49
C ALA A 20 -3.95 12.99 -15.67
N PRO A 21 -4.87 13.94 -15.90
CA PRO A 21 -6.09 14.11 -15.09
C PRO A 21 -7.02 12.89 -15.16
N GLU A 22 -6.91 12.08 -16.22
CA GLU A 22 -7.65 10.84 -16.39
C GLU A 22 -7.12 9.68 -15.52
N LEU A 23 -5.89 9.78 -15.00
CA LEU A 23 -5.26 8.77 -14.16
C LEU A 23 -5.05 9.26 -12.73
N ALA A 24 -4.64 10.50 -12.58
CA ALA A 24 -4.21 11.08 -11.32
C ALA A 24 -5.29 11.99 -10.72
N ASN A 25 -5.31 12.08 -9.40
CA ASN A 25 -6.27 12.93 -8.71
C ASN A 25 -5.70 13.42 -7.37
N LYS A 26 -6.49 14.22 -6.64
CA LYS A 26 -6.16 14.71 -5.31
C LYS A 26 -6.14 13.59 -4.30
N GLY A 27 -5.06 13.49 -3.53
CA GLY A 27 -4.90 12.59 -2.40
C GLY A 27 -4.36 13.31 -1.18
N TYR A 28 -4.32 12.59 -0.05
CA TYR A 28 -3.81 13.08 1.22
C TYR A 28 -2.92 12.05 1.90
N VAL A 29 -1.74 12.47 2.33
CA VAL A 29 -0.79 11.67 3.12
C VAL A 29 -0.86 12.13 4.57
N ALA A 30 -1.54 11.37 5.42
CA ALA A 30 -1.76 11.73 6.82
C ALA A 30 -0.46 11.87 7.62
N THR A 31 0.51 10.99 7.39
CA THR A 31 1.81 11.01 8.08
C THR A 31 2.66 12.25 7.79
N LYS A 32 2.43 12.89 6.63
CA LYS A 32 3.15 14.11 6.21
C LYS A 32 2.26 15.35 6.25
N ASN A 33 0.99 15.22 6.64
CA ASN A 33 -0.03 16.28 6.56
C ASN A 33 -0.02 16.98 5.20
N LEU A 34 0.09 16.20 4.12
CA LEU A 34 0.32 16.69 2.76
C LEU A 34 -0.82 16.32 1.82
N TRP A 35 -1.46 17.33 1.23
CA TRP A 35 -2.30 17.15 0.05
C TRP A 35 -1.44 17.13 -1.21
N TYR A 36 -1.75 16.23 -2.14
CA TYR A 36 -1.01 16.09 -3.39
C TYR A 36 -1.94 15.75 -4.56
N HIS A 37 -1.48 15.95 -5.77
CA HIS A 37 -2.05 15.41 -6.99
C HIS A 37 -1.19 14.24 -7.45
N GLY A 38 -1.79 13.08 -7.68
CA GLY A 38 -1.03 11.91 -8.06
C GLY A 38 -1.81 10.63 -8.06
N LEU A 39 -1.09 9.55 -7.82
CA LEU A 39 -1.60 8.18 -7.81
C LEU A 39 -1.18 7.48 -6.52
N LYS A 40 -1.61 6.23 -6.38
CA LYS A 40 -1.24 5.36 -5.27
C LYS A 40 -0.91 3.97 -5.81
N TRP A 41 0.25 3.43 -5.42
CA TRP A 41 0.56 2.02 -5.56
C TRP A 41 -0.01 1.24 -4.38
N HIS A 42 -0.76 0.19 -4.67
CA HIS A 42 -1.15 -0.83 -3.70
C HIS A 42 -0.36 -2.09 -4.03
N ILE A 43 0.41 -2.56 -3.06
CA ILE A 43 1.30 -3.70 -3.23
C ILE A 43 0.89 -4.80 -2.27
N LEU A 44 0.72 -6.00 -2.80
CA LEU A 44 0.62 -7.24 -2.05
C LEU A 44 1.91 -8.01 -2.27
N ALA A 45 2.69 -8.24 -1.21
CA ALA A 45 4.00 -8.84 -1.26
C ALA A 45 4.09 -10.12 -0.43
N THR A 46 4.88 -11.08 -0.88
CA THR A 46 5.27 -12.23 -0.06
C THR A 46 6.39 -11.82 0.87
N ASP A 47 6.20 -12.07 2.17
CA ASP A 47 7.24 -11.89 3.15
C ASP A 47 8.36 -12.92 2.94
N ARG A 48 9.61 -12.49 3.12
CA ARG A 48 10.81 -13.35 2.99
C ARG A 48 11.70 -13.13 4.21
N LEU A 49 11.97 -14.20 4.93
CA LEU A 49 12.78 -14.12 6.13
C LEU A 49 14.18 -13.54 5.84
N GLY A 50 14.54 -12.48 6.53
CA GLY A 50 15.85 -11.82 6.40
C GLY A 50 16.08 -11.05 5.10
N ARG A 51 15.05 -10.90 4.25
CA ARG A 51 15.13 -10.21 2.96
C ARG A 51 13.95 -9.25 2.78
N LEU A 52 14.05 -8.35 1.82
CA LEU A 52 12.92 -7.51 1.44
C LEU A 52 11.78 -8.36 0.85
N PRO A 53 10.51 -8.06 1.20
CA PRO A 53 9.35 -8.74 0.62
C PRO A 53 9.35 -8.66 -0.92
N LEU A 54 8.86 -9.71 -1.55
CA LEU A 54 8.74 -9.76 -3.00
C LEU A 54 7.32 -9.37 -3.42
N PRO A 55 7.13 -8.28 -4.17
CA PRO A 55 5.83 -7.92 -4.74
C PRO A 55 5.27 -9.03 -5.64
N GLN A 56 4.06 -9.48 -5.34
CA GLN A 56 3.33 -10.50 -6.10
C GLN A 56 2.23 -9.86 -6.94
N ARG A 57 1.60 -8.83 -6.39
CA ARG A 57 0.54 -8.09 -7.05
C ARG A 57 0.75 -6.62 -6.81
N VAL A 58 0.55 -5.87 -7.86
CA VAL A 58 0.64 -4.41 -7.83
C VAL A 58 -0.57 -3.81 -8.54
N GLN A 59 -1.12 -2.76 -7.99
CA GLN A 59 -2.25 -2.04 -8.55
C GLN A 59 -1.99 -0.54 -8.44
N LEU A 60 -2.14 0.16 -9.54
CA LEU A 60 -2.05 1.61 -9.59
C LEU A 60 -3.46 2.21 -9.60
N THR A 61 -3.74 3.12 -8.69
CA THR A 61 -5.04 3.80 -8.61
C THR A 61 -4.86 5.32 -8.54
N PRO A 62 -5.89 6.11 -8.88
CA PRO A 62 -5.93 7.52 -8.51
C PRO A 62 -5.75 7.71 -7.00
N ALA A 63 -5.12 8.81 -6.59
CA ALA A 63 -4.73 9.04 -5.20
C ALA A 63 -5.90 9.06 -4.19
N TRP A 64 -7.13 9.36 -4.63
CA TRP A 64 -8.32 9.38 -3.77
C TRP A 64 -8.86 7.99 -3.43
N VAL A 65 -8.49 6.95 -4.18
CA VAL A 65 -8.97 5.59 -3.95
C VAL A 65 -8.47 5.09 -2.59
N ASN A 66 -9.40 4.65 -1.76
CA ASN A 66 -9.08 4.08 -0.46
C ASN A 66 -8.42 2.70 -0.59
N ASP A 67 -7.65 2.32 0.42
CA ASP A 67 -6.84 1.10 0.39
C ASP A 67 -7.71 -0.18 0.42
N LEU A 68 -8.83 -0.17 1.15
CA LEU A 68 -9.71 -1.33 1.26
C LEU A 68 -10.38 -1.73 -0.06
N PRO A 69 -11.00 -0.82 -0.87
CA PRO A 69 -11.48 -1.14 -2.20
C PRO A 69 -10.41 -1.70 -3.13
N ALA A 70 -9.20 -1.15 -3.09
CA ALA A 70 -8.08 -1.64 -3.89
C ALA A 70 -7.68 -3.07 -3.47
N LEU A 71 -7.62 -3.37 -2.17
CA LEU A 71 -7.38 -4.72 -1.68
C LEU A 71 -8.47 -5.68 -2.16
N ARG A 72 -9.75 -5.32 -2.07
CA ARG A 72 -10.86 -6.17 -2.50
C ARG A 72 -10.73 -6.66 -3.94
N GLN A 73 -10.17 -5.86 -4.84
CA GLN A 73 -9.91 -6.25 -6.24
C GLN A 73 -8.77 -7.27 -6.38
N GLN A 74 -7.85 -7.33 -5.42
CA GLN A 74 -6.71 -8.26 -5.45
C GLN A 74 -7.02 -9.62 -4.77
N LEU A 75 -8.00 -9.64 -3.86
CA LEU A 75 -8.34 -10.80 -3.03
C LEU A 75 -8.89 -12.02 -3.79
N PRO A 76 -9.69 -11.90 -4.88
CA PRO A 76 -10.34 -13.07 -5.50
C PRO A 76 -9.38 -14.19 -5.92
N ALA A 77 -8.11 -13.86 -6.15
CA ALA A 77 -7.10 -14.83 -6.55
C ALA A 77 -6.27 -15.41 -5.38
N LEU A 78 -6.55 -15.01 -4.13
CA LEU A 78 -5.84 -15.52 -2.97
C LEU A 78 -6.56 -16.75 -2.39
N ARG A 79 -5.78 -17.74 -1.94
CA ARG A 79 -6.27 -18.94 -1.25
C ARG A 79 -5.28 -19.37 -0.17
N SER A 80 -5.79 -19.83 0.96
CA SER A 80 -5.00 -20.46 2.04
C SER A 80 -3.78 -19.65 2.46
N VAL A 81 -3.95 -18.35 2.72
CA VAL A 81 -2.86 -17.43 3.03
C VAL A 81 -3.23 -16.44 4.13
N ALA A 82 -2.24 -16.06 4.94
CA ALA A 82 -2.34 -14.96 5.87
C ALA A 82 -1.96 -13.63 5.16
N VAL A 83 -2.81 -12.62 5.28
CA VAL A 83 -2.58 -11.26 4.77
C VAL A 83 -2.50 -10.31 5.96
N VAL A 84 -1.44 -9.53 6.06
CA VAL A 84 -1.22 -8.56 7.13
C VAL A 84 -1.24 -7.15 6.54
N GLY A 85 -2.07 -6.29 7.10
CA GLY A 85 -2.25 -4.92 6.61
C GLY A 85 -2.42 -3.90 7.74
N ASP A 86 -2.48 -2.62 7.37
CA ASP A 86 -2.75 -1.52 8.29
C ASP A 86 -4.24 -1.49 8.71
N LYS A 87 -4.54 -0.61 9.66
CA LYS A 87 -5.92 -0.30 10.11
C LYS A 87 -6.83 0.18 8.96
N ALA A 88 -6.30 0.70 7.86
CA ALA A 88 -7.04 1.07 6.67
C ALA A 88 -7.75 -0.13 6.01
N TYR A 89 -7.19 -1.33 6.18
CA TYR A 89 -7.74 -2.59 5.66
C TYR A 89 -8.69 -3.30 6.64
N CYS A 90 -8.96 -2.71 7.83
CA CYS A 90 -9.81 -3.31 8.85
C CYS A 90 -11.29 -3.26 8.43
N ASP A 91 -11.84 -4.44 8.15
CA ASP A 91 -13.25 -4.66 7.80
C ASP A 91 -13.66 -6.06 8.31
N ALA A 92 -14.57 -6.11 9.28
CA ALA A 92 -14.98 -7.34 9.95
C ALA A 92 -15.71 -8.29 8.98
N SER A 93 -16.63 -7.76 8.17
CA SER A 93 -17.39 -8.55 7.19
C SER A 93 -16.45 -9.15 6.13
N LEU A 94 -15.51 -8.37 5.62
CA LEU A 94 -14.51 -8.87 4.67
C LEU A 94 -13.63 -9.96 5.29
N LYS A 95 -13.20 -9.77 6.54
CA LYS A 95 -12.38 -10.76 7.27
C LYS A 95 -13.08 -12.10 7.37
N GLU A 96 -14.37 -12.09 7.75
CA GLU A 96 -15.19 -13.29 7.87
C GLU A 96 -15.41 -13.96 6.49
N GLN A 97 -15.77 -13.20 5.47
CA GLN A 97 -15.94 -13.71 4.11
C GLN A 97 -14.68 -14.38 3.57
N LEU A 98 -13.52 -13.79 3.80
CA LEU A 98 -12.23 -14.33 3.37
C LEU A 98 -11.89 -15.63 4.09
N ALA A 99 -12.08 -15.68 5.39
CA ALA A 99 -11.83 -16.87 6.18
C ALA A 99 -12.72 -18.04 5.70
N ASN A 100 -14.03 -17.80 5.53
CA ASN A 100 -15.00 -18.85 5.20
C ASN A 100 -14.92 -19.32 3.74
N ARG A 101 -14.64 -18.42 2.79
CA ARG A 101 -14.70 -18.75 1.35
C ARG A 101 -13.36 -19.09 0.73
N GLN A 102 -12.27 -18.58 1.28
CA GLN A 102 -10.95 -18.62 0.64
C GLN A 102 -9.84 -19.13 1.55
N TRP A 103 -10.13 -19.38 2.84
CA TRP A 103 -9.13 -19.73 3.85
C TRP A 103 -8.04 -18.63 3.96
N VAL A 104 -8.44 -17.37 3.72
CA VAL A 104 -7.56 -16.22 3.83
C VAL A 104 -7.78 -15.55 5.19
N MET A 105 -6.72 -15.51 5.99
CA MET A 105 -6.73 -14.87 7.30
C MET A 105 -6.22 -13.42 7.17
N LEU A 106 -7.11 -12.44 7.38
CA LEU A 106 -6.75 -11.03 7.31
C LEU A 106 -6.43 -10.49 8.72
N TYR A 107 -5.17 -10.13 8.95
CA TYR A 107 -4.68 -9.51 10.18
C TYR A 107 -4.48 -8.00 9.96
N THR A 108 -5.15 -7.19 10.76
CA THR A 108 -5.05 -5.72 10.69
C THR A 108 -4.93 -5.12 12.06
N LEU A 109 -4.39 -3.92 12.15
CA LEU A 109 -4.40 -3.16 13.40
C LEU A 109 -5.84 -2.92 13.87
N VAL A 110 -6.05 -2.95 15.19
CA VAL A 110 -7.35 -2.67 15.78
C VAL A 110 -7.70 -1.19 15.61
N LYS A 111 -8.90 -0.90 15.12
CA LYS A 111 -9.46 0.46 15.12
C LYS A 111 -9.99 0.77 16.50
N LYS A 112 -9.60 1.92 17.04
CA LYS A 112 -10.19 2.44 18.28
C LYS A 112 -11.69 2.64 18.06
N ALA A 113 -12.50 2.15 19.00
CA ALA A 113 -13.94 2.37 18.96
C ALA A 113 -14.25 3.88 19.11
N LYS A 114 -15.27 4.35 18.40
CA LYS A 114 -15.70 5.74 18.49
C LYS A 114 -16.15 6.05 19.94
N GLY A 115 -15.54 7.07 20.55
CA GLY A 115 -15.83 7.46 21.94
C GLY A 115 -15.04 6.70 23.03
N ALA A 116 -14.22 5.72 22.68
CA ALA A 116 -13.37 5.07 23.67
C ALA A 116 -12.12 5.91 23.97
N ASP A 117 -11.78 6.11 25.24
CA ASP A 117 -10.58 6.87 25.62
C ASP A 117 -9.30 6.08 25.41
N ARG A 118 -9.32 4.77 25.60
CA ARG A 118 -8.16 3.90 25.47
C ARG A 118 -8.50 2.61 24.75
N VAL A 119 -7.51 2.05 24.06
CA VAL A 119 -7.55 0.67 23.54
C VAL A 119 -7.20 -0.26 24.71
N ASN A 120 -7.90 -1.39 24.85
CA ASN A 120 -7.62 -2.34 25.90
C ASN A 120 -6.20 -2.96 25.75
N ALA A 121 -5.67 -3.57 26.81
CA ALA A 121 -4.31 -4.10 26.83
C ALA A 121 -4.09 -5.23 25.79
N VAL A 122 -5.08 -6.07 25.59
CA VAL A 122 -5.05 -7.19 24.63
C VAL A 122 -4.99 -6.66 23.19
N ASP A 123 -5.86 -5.70 22.84
CA ASP A 123 -5.88 -5.07 21.53
C ASP A 123 -4.58 -4.29 21.25
N LYS A 124 -4.01 -3.68 22.27
CA LYS A 124 -2.71 -3.01 22.18
C LYS A 124 -1.60 -4.00 21.89
N LEU A 125 -1.55 -5.11 22.62
CA LEU A 125 -0.56 -6.17 22.41
C LEU A 125 -0.69 -6.77 21.01
N TYR A 126 -1.90 -7.12 20.60
CA TYR A 126 -2.20 -7.63 19.27
C TYR A 126 -1.78 -6.63 18.16
N SER A 127 -2.14 -5.35 18.32
CA SER A 127 -1.74 -4.31 17.36
C SER A 127 -0.23 -4.12 17.29
N THR A 128 0.47 -4.25 18.41
CA THR A 128 1.94 -4.21 18.45
C THR A 128 2.54 -5.38 17.66
N TYR A 129 1.99 -6.58 17.82
CA TYR A 129 2.42 -7.76 17.08
C TYR A 129 2.19 -7.59 15.56
N VAL A 130 0.98 -7.18 15.15
CA VAL A 130 0.66 -6.90 13.74
C VAL A 130 1.56 -5.81 13.16
N SER A 131 1.85 -4.74 13.92
CA SER A 131 2.80 -3.70 13.49
C SER A 131 4.19 -4.26 13.19
N ARG A 132 4.71 -5.15 14.04
CA ARG A 132 6.02 -5.79 13.80
C ARG A 132 6.01 -6.64 12.53
N MET A 133 4.93 -7.38 12.29
CA MET A 133 4.77 -8.19 11.07
C MET A 133 4.72 -7.33 9.80
N ARG A 134 4.34 -6.05 9.89
CA ARG A 134 4.27 -5.11 8.77
C ARG A 134 5.60 -4.41 8.46
N GLN A 135 6.54 -4.38 9.39
CA GLN A 135 7.82 -3.68 9.18
C GLN A 135 8.53 -4.04 7.87
N PRO A 136 8.53 -5.30 7.39
CA PRO A 136 9.17 -5.63 6.13
C PRO A 136 8.60 -4.89 4.93
N ILE A 137 7.27 -4.69 4.82
CA ILE A 137 6.69 -3.96 3.67
C ILE A 137 6.99 -2.46 3.74
N GLU A 138 7.10 -1.89 4.93
CA GLU A 138 7.55 -0.50 5.12
C GLU A 138 9.03 -0.34 4.69
N SER A 139 9.86 -1.34 4.97
CA SER A 139 11.24 -1.41 4.51
C SER A 139 11.34 -1.52 2.99
N LEU A 140 10.48 -2.35 2.37
CA LEU A 140 10.37 -2.44 0.91
C LEU A 140 10.02 -1.08 0.28
N PHE A 141 9.02 -0.37 0.82
CA PHE A 141 8.65 0.94 0.29
C PHE A 141 9.77 1.98 0.48
N ARG A 142 10.41 1.99 1.65
CA ARG A 142 11.56 2.87 1.88
C ARG A 142 12.67 2.61 0.87
N TRP A 143 12.96 1.34 0.61
CA TRP A 143 13.94 0.93 -0.37
C TRP A 143 13.54 1.35 -1.80
N LEU A 144 12.29 1.09 -2.24
CA LEU A 144 11.78 1.51 -3.54
C LEU A 144 11.80 3.04 -3.72
N ILE A 145 11.51 3.79 -2.67
CA ILE A 145 11.57 5.26 -2.72
C ILE A 145 13.02 5.75 -2.84
N SER A 146 13.94 5.21 -2.05
CA SER A 146 15.31 5.72 -2.00
C SER A 146 16.16 5.27 -3.19
N TRP A 147 15.99 4.02 -3.66
CA TRP A 147 16.82 3.48 -4.74
C TRP A 147 16.29 3.76 -6.14
N VAL A 148 14.98 3.61 -6.34
CA VAL A 148 14.39 3.84 -7.67
C VAL A 148 13.55 5.12 -7.76
N GLY A 149 13.44 5.89 -6.68
CA GLY A 149 12.71 7.16 -6.64
C GLY A 149 11.22 6.99 -6.95
N LEU A 150 10.60 5.89 -6.51
CA LEU A 150 9.24 5.51 -6.88
C LEU A 150 8.19 6.60 -6.58
N GLN A 151 8.36 7.33 -5.48
CA GLN A 151 7.41 8.35 -5.03
C GLN A 151 7.51 9.67 -5.82
N ASP A 152 8.69 10.00 -6.35
CA ASP A 152 8.97 11.31 -6.95
C ASP A 152 8.59 11.36 -8.42
N GLY A 153 7.35 11.74 -8.69
CA GLY A 153 6.80 11.95 -10.02
C GLY A 153 6.72 13.42 -10.46
N SER A 154 7.34 14.35 -9.73
CA SER A 154 7.19 15.79 -9.94
C SER A 154 7.65 16.31 -11.31
N ARG A 155 8.53 15.57 -12.00
CA ARG A 155 9.03 15.91 -13.35
C ARG A 155 8.17 15.35 -14.49
N ILE A 156 7.17 14.53 -14.19
CA ILE A 156 6.30 13.94 -15.21
C ILE A 156 5.34 15.00 -15.76
N ARG A 157 5.14 15.00 -17.08
CA ARG A 157 4.30 15.99 -17.78
C ARG A 157 3.21 15.37 -18.65
N SER A 158 3.17 14.03 -18.79
CA SER A 158 2.22 13.34 -19.65
C SER A 158 1.75 12.02 -19.08
N LYS A 159 0.63 11.50 -19.58
CA LYS A 159 0.12 10.16 -19.27
C LYS A 159 1.15 9.06 -19.55
N LYS A 160 1.81 9.11 -20.72
CA LYS A 160 2.86 8.17 -21.09
C LYS A 160 4.02 8.23 -20.09
N GLY A 161 4.41 9.42 -19.65
CA GLY A 161 5.42 9.62 -18.63
C GLY A 161 5.02 9.02 -17.27
N VAL A 162 3.74 9.09 -16.88
CA VAL A 162 3.23 8.42 -15.66
C VAL A 162 3.42 6.90 -15.74
N TRP A 163 3.01 6.29 -16.85
CA TRP A 163 3.16 4.85 -17.03
C TRP A 163 4.64 4.42 -17.00
N LEU A 164 5.49 5.13 -17.73
CA LEU A 164 6.93 4.86 -17.74
C LEU A 164 7.56 5.01 -16.36
N HIS A 165 7.22 6.07 -15.63
CA HIS A 165 7.72 6.29 -14.27
C HIS A 165 7.26 5.17 -13.34
N CYS A 166 5.97 4.89 -13.28
CA CYS A 166 5.41 3.93 -12.35
C CYS A 166 5.94 2.51 -12.61
N PHE A 167 5.73 2.01 -13.82
CA PHE A 167 6.07 0.62 -14.15
C PHE A 167 7.57 0.43 -14.43
N GLY A 168 8.23 1.40 -15.06
CA GLY A 168 9.67 1.30 -15.33
C GLY A 168 10.49 1.29 -14.03
N ARG A 169 10.16 2.15 -13.06
CA ARG A 169 10.84 2.17 -11.76
C ARG A 169 10.54 0.92 -10.94
N LEU A 170 9.29 0.45 -10.95
CA LEU A 170 8.96 -0.79 -10.28
C LEU A 170 9.68 -1.98 -10.91
N ALA A 171 9.71 -2.08 -12.24
CA ALA A 171 10.44 -3.14 -12.95
C ALA A 171 11.93 -3.11 -12.61
N ALA A 172 12.57 -1.93 -12.61
CA ALA A 172 13.96 -1.79 -12.19
C ALA A 172 14.18 -2.28 -10.75
N GLY A 173 13.28 -1.89 -9.82
CA GLY A 173 13.33 -2.38 -8.44
C GLY A 173 13.17 -3.90 -8.35
N LEU A 174 12.23 -4.50 -9.10
CA LEU A 174 12.04 -5.95 -9.12
C LEU A 174 13.24 -6.69 -9.67
N CYS A 175 13.88 -6.18 -10.73
CA CYS A 175 15.13 -6.75 -11.24
C CYS A 175 16.22 -6.76 -10.16
N VAL A 176 16.42 -5.65 -9.43
CA VAL A 176 17.40 -5.62 -8.36
C VAL A 176 17.02 -6.59 -7.23
N LEU A 177 15.76 -6.65 -6.83
CA LEU A 177 15.29 -7.61 -5.81
C LEU A 177 15.45 -9.08 -6.24
N ALA A 178 15.39 -9.37 -7.53
CA ALA A 178 15.54 -10.73 -8.03
C ALA A 178 17.01 -11.18 -8.09
N PHE A 179 17.93 -10.26 -8.41
CA PHE A 179 19.33 -10.60 -8.65
C PHE A 179 20.27 -10.31 -7.47
N TYR A 180 19.91 -9.40 -6.58
CA TYR A 180 20.79 -8.92 -5.51
C TYR A 180 20.20 -9.08 -4.09
N SER A 181 19.09 -9.79 -3.94
CA SER A 181 18.45 -9.99 -2.63
C SER A 181 18.59 -11.41 -2.08
#